data_e4cd6f1d77afbd4f2c102c225c3a40e1
#
_entry.id   e4cd6f1d77afbd4f2c102c225c3a40e1
#
_cell.length_a   1.000
_cell.length_b   1.000
_cell.length_c   1.000
_cell.angle_alpha   90.00
_cell.angle_beta   90.00
_cell.angle_gamma   90.00
#
_symmetry.space_group_name_H-M   'P 1'
#
loop_
_entity.id
_entity.type
_entity.pdbx_description
1 polymer ?
#
loop_
_entity_poly.entity_id
_entity_poly.type
_entity_poly.pdbx_seq_one_letter_code
_entity_poly.pdbx_strand_id
1 'polypeptide(L)'
;MTIKTKPISVKQAQTQANLVIHAIELPSAKVELCAFPELQAETIVVTEQHSVLSLGLSRLLEQAEGRYTSFKAPRFRRFGTLNFRPADIPFEVRVSQGKYHTIRCRFNTKTLQDLGITTSELDEAQLEACFDIHAPRIEDAMMRLADEVANQSSDSATLISALLTTIAVDLSRYIHDAKHRELPHRGGLAPRHLRLVFARLDQLGAPPSVAEMAALCGLSRYHFMRAFKESIGESPSNYAQKILMARARALIASSERPLGEIAQELGYTSNAAFSAAFRRHCGRSPRAWRACLR
;
A
#
# COMPACT_ATOMS: atom_id res chain seq x y z
N MET A 1 41.14 5.69 3.62
CA MET A 1 40.86 4.43 2.89
C MET A 1 39.55 4.65 2.13
N THR A 2 39.67 5.03 0.86
CA THR A 2 38.53 5.51 0.04
C THR A 2 37.86 4.28 -0.59
N ILE A 3 36.65 3.99 -0.16
CA ILE A 3 35.84 2.92 -0.74
C ILE A 3 35.38 3.38 -2.12
N LYS A 4 35.99 2.84 -3.17
CA LYS A 4 35.53 3.00 -4.54
C LYS A 4 34.24 2.20 -4.71
N THR A 5 33.09 2.88 -4.70
CA THR A 5 31.83 2.32 -5.17
C THR A 5 31.92 2.09 -6.68
N LYS A 6 31.85 0.83 -7.11
CA LYS A 6 31.66 0.47 -8.52
C LYS A 6 30.34 1.08 -9.03
N PRO A 7 30.29 1.61 -10.25
CA PRO A 7 29.05 2.04 -10.85
C PRO A 7 28.14 0.82 -11.03
N ILE A 8 26.98 0.85 -10.39
CA ILE A 8 25.93 -0.17 -10.53
C ILE A 8 25.36 0.01 -11.93
N SER A 9 25.46 -1.02 -12.77
CA SER A 9 24.86 -1.03 -14.09
C SER A 9 23.35 -0.79 -13.95
N VAL A 10 22.82 0.17 -14.73
CA VAL A 10 21.39 0.36 -14.95
C VAL A 10 20.87 -0.91 -15.63
N LYS A 11 20.54 -1.92 -14.87
CA LYS A 11 19.69 -3.00 -15.36
C LYS A 11 18.31 -2.39 -15.51
N GLN A 12 17.85 -2.22 -16.76
CA GLN A 12 16.42 -2.14 -17.05
C GLN A 12 15.78 -3.23 -16.20
N ALA A 13 14.88 -2.85 -15.31
CA ALA A 13 14.28 -3.76 -14.34
C ALA A 13 13.58 -4.93 -15.03
N GLN A 14 14.32 -5.95 -15.39
CA GLN A 14 13.85 -7.31 -15.36
C GLN A 14 13.79 -7.65 -13.87
N THR A 15 12.88 -6.96 -13.23
CA THR A 15 12.42 -7.22 -11.87
C THR A 15 12.28 -8.72 -11.73
N GLN A 16 12.82 -9.26 -10.65
CA GLN A 16 12.57 -10.62 -10.16
C GLN A 16 11.22 -11.11 -10.66
N ALA A 17 11.18 -12.28 -11.27
CA ALA A 17 10.04 -12.77 -12.04
C ALA A 17 8.72 -12.63 -11.26
N ASN A 18 7.98 -11.56 -11.55
CA ASN A 18 6.63 -11.42 -11.08
C ASN A 18 5.74 -12.31 -11.95
N LEU A 19 4.93 -13.11 -11.31
CA LEU A 19 3.86 -13.84 -12.00
C LEU A 19 2.66 -12.91 -12.10
N VAL A 20 2.29 -12.51 -13.32
CA VAL A 20 1.00 -11.84 -13.57
C VAL A 20 -0.07 -12.93 -13.55
N ILE A 21 -0.94 -12.88 -12.55
CA ILE A 21 -2.03 -13.86 -12.37
C ILE A 21 -3.20 -13.50 -13.28
N HIS A 22 -3.60 -12.22 -13.25
CA HIS A 22 -4.65 -11.66 -14.09
C HIS A 22 -4.23 -10.29 -14.60
N ALA A 23 -4.64 -9.96 -15.81
CA ALA A 23 -4.44 -8.62 -16.36
C ALA A 23 -5.61 -8.21 -17.24
N ILE A 24 -5.87 -6.91 -17.29
CA ILE A 24 -6.75 -6.27 -18.26
C ILE A 24 -6.07 -5.00 -18.75
N GLU A 25 -6.17 -4.76 -20.04
CA GLU A 25 -5.62 -3.57 -20.67
C GLU A 25 -6.76 -2.70 -21.22
N LEU A 26 -6.78 -1.45 -20.79
CA LEU A 26 -7.74 -0.45 -21.19
C LEU A 26 -7.00 0.79 -21.72
N PRO A 27 -7.64 1.68 -22.48
CA PRO A 27 -6.97 2.87 -23.03
C PRO A 27 -6.34 3.78 -21.97
N SER A 28 -6.88 3.82 -20.76
CA SER A 28 -6.40 4.66 -19.65
C SER A 28 -5.27 4.04 -18.85
N ALA A 29 -5.27 2.72 -18.68
CA ALA A 29 -4.28 2.00 -17.88
C ALA A 29 -4.30 0.50 -18.15
N LYS A 30 -3.18 -0.16 -17.89
CA LYS A 30 -3.09 -1.61 -17.72
C LYS A 30 -3.19 -1.95 -16.23
N VAL A 31 -4.12 -2.84 -15.89
CA VAL A 31 -4.29 -3.34 -14.53
C VAL A 31 -3.76 -4.76 -14.44
N GLU A 32 -2.92 -5.03 -13.45
CA GLU A 32 -2.27 -6.32 -13.26
C GLU A 32 -2.41 -6.79 -11.81
N LEU A 33 -2.89 -7.99 -11.62
CA LEU A 33 -2.82 -8.72 -10.36
C LEU A 33 -1.55 -9.59 -10.38
N CYS A 34 -0.60 -9.27 -9.51
CA CYS A 34 0.73 -9.85 -9.54
C CYS A 34 1.05 -10.60 -8.25
N ALA A 35 1.74 -11.75 -8.40
CA ALA A 35 2.41 -12.44 -7.32
C ALA A 35 3.93 -12.35 -7.48
N PHE A 36 4.61 -12.18 -6.37
CA PHE A 36 6.06 -12.34 -6.24
C PHE A 36 6.28 -13.53 -5.30
N PRO A 37 6.45 -14.73 -5.85
CA PRO A 37 6.47 -15.95 -5.04
C PRO A 37 7.70 -16.04 -4.15
N GLU A 38 8.80 -15.40 -4.56
CA GLU A 38 10.05 -15.39 -3.82
C GLU A 38 10.87 -14.15 -4.16
N LEU A 39 10.73 -13.09 -3.37
CA LEU A 39 11.61 -11.94 -3.45
C LEU A 39 12.90 -12.25 -2.69
N GLN A 40 14.03 -11.94 -3.31
CA GLN A 40 15.33 -11.97 -2.64
C GLN A 40 15.63 -10.60 -2.04
N ALA A 41 16.31 -10.58 -0.90
CA ALA A 41 16.74 -9.32 -0.30
C ALA A 41 17.76 -8.63 -1.19
N GLU A 42 17.40 -7.48 -1.73
CA GLU A 42 18.29 -6.71 -2.62
C GLU A 42 18.04 -5.20 -2.53
N THR A 43 19.01 -4.47 -3.07
CA THR A 43 18.89 -3.02 -3.29
C THR A 43 19.12 -2.75 -4.78
N ILE A 44 18.14 -2.19 -5.44
CA ILE A 44 18.16 -1.91 -6.87
C ILE A 44 17.72 -0.48 -7.16
N VAL A 45 18.17 0.07 -8.28
CA VAL A 45 17.64 1.31 -8.84
C VAL A 45 16.63 0.95 -9.92
N VAL A 46 15.44 1.49 -9.78
CA VAL A 46 14.31 1.26 -10.69
C VAL A 46 13.90 2.57 -11.35
N THR A 47 13.62 2.49 -12.64
CA THR A 47 12.94 3.58 -13.37
C THR A 47 11.74 2.96 -14.06
N GLU A 48 10.55 3.37 -13.66
CA GLU A 48 9.31 2.89 -14.26
C GLU A 48 9.09 3.58 -15.62
N GLN A 49 8.73 2.83 -16.66
CA GLN A 49 8.36 3.40 -17.97
C GLN A 49 6.95 4.01 -17.96
N HIS A 50 6.11 3.57 -17.06
CA HIS A 50 4.75 4.06 -16.83
C HIS A 50 4.58 4.38 -15.37
N SER A 51 3.77 5.36 -15.07
CA SER A 51 3.41 5.65 -13.68
C SER A 51 2.58 4.52 -13.09
N VAL A 52 2.99 4.00 -11.95
CA VAL A 52 2.42 2.79 -11.34
C VAL A 52 1.85 3.10 -9.96
N LEU A 53 0.54 2.95 -9.82
CA LEU A 53 -0.12 2.89 -8.51
C LEU A 53 -0.22 1.42 -8.09
N SER A 54 0.27 1.10 -6.91
CA SER A 54 0.28 -0.26 -6.38
C SER A 54 -0.40 -0.34 -5.03
N LEU A 55 -1.27 -1.34 -4.86
CA LEU A 55 -1.82 -1.71 -3.56
C LEU A 55 -1.36 -3.12 -3.20
N GLY A 56 -0.70 -3.25 -2.05
CA GLY A 56 -0.35 -4.55 -1.47
C GLY A 56 -1.57 -5.30 -0.98
N LEU A 57 -1.79 -6.50 -1.50
CA LEU A 57 -2.89 -7.39 -1.13
C LEU A 57 -2.49 -8.36 -0.01
N SER A 58 -1.20 -8.64 0.10
CA SER A 58 -0.63 -9.45 1.18
C SER A 58 0.69 -8.83 1.63
N ARG A 59 0.90 -8.73 2.95
CA ARG A 59 2.18 -8.31 3.52
C ARG A 59 2.91 -9.53 4.07
N LEU A 60 3.84 -10.03 3.29
CA LEU A 60 4.85 -11.01 3.73
C LEU A 60 6.27 -10.47 3.53
N LEU A 61 6.39 -9.19 3.16
CA LEU A 61 7.66 -8.49 3.17
C LEU A 61 7.83 -7.80 4.52
N GLU A 62 8.89 -8.11 5.24
CA GLU A 62 9.20 -7.46 6.51
C GLU A 62 9.53 -5.98 6.31
N GLN A 63 10.24 -5.66 5.21
CA GLN A 63 10.64 -4.29 4.90
C GLN A 63 10.69 -4.07 3.38
N ALA A 64 10.09 -2.97 2.95
CA ALA A 64 10.30 -2.38 1.63
C ALA A 64 10.47 -0.88 1.82
N GLU A 65 11.60 -0.35 1.38
CA GLU A 65 11.97 1.05 1.53
C GLU A 65 12.49 1.60 0.20
N GLY A 66 12.22 2.87 -0.06
CA GLY A 66 12.70 3.54 -1.26
C GLY A 66 13.22 4.94 -0.99
N ARG A 67 13.99 5.47 -1.91
CA ARG A 67 14.40 6.87 -1.94
C ARG A 67 14.57 7.36 -3.37
N TYR A 68 14.20 8.58 -3.63
CA TYR A 68 14.55 9.25 -4.88
C TYR A 68 15.98 9.78 -4.78
N THR A 69 16.81 9.40 -5.74
CA THR A 69 18.25 9.77 -5.74
C THR A 69 18.47 11.23 -6.11
N SER A 70 17.47 11.86 -6.73
CA SER A 70 17.48 13.29 -7.12
C SER A 70 17.25 14.28 -5.97
N PHE A 71 16.82 13.79 -4.79
CA PHE A 71 16.59 14.67 -3.64
C PHE A 71 17.88 15.25 -3.09
N LYS A 72 17.82 16.49 -2.57
CA LYS A 72 18.96 17.14 -1.91
C LYS A 72 19.52 16.38 -0.73
N ALA A 73 18.64 15.68 0.01
CA ALA A 73 19.01 14.86 1.16
C ALA A 73 18.25 13.50 1.09
N PRO A 74 18.63 12.59 0.18
CA PRO A 74 17.90 11.37 -0.06
C PRO A 74 17.93 10.45 1.17
N ARG A 75 16.75 10.15 1.71
CA ARG A 75 16.58 9.21 2.82
C ARG A 75 15.66 8.09 2.40
N PHE A 76 15.96 6.86 2.84
CA PHE A 76 15.04 5.76 2.67
C PHE A 76 13.74 6.01 3.43
N ARG A 77 12.63 5.86 2.71
CA ARG A 77 11.27 5.92 3.24
C ARG A 77 10.62 4.56 3.07
N ARG A 78 9.84 4.13 4.06
CA ARG A 78 9.10 2.88 3.99
C ARG A 78 7.99 2.99 2.95
N PHE A 79 7.84 1.96 2.11
CA PHE A 79 6.67 1.86 1.25
C PHE A 79 5.44 1.48 2.08
N GLY A 80 4.38 2.27 1.90
CA GLY A 80 3.06 1.94 2.41
C GLY A 80 2.40 0.81 1.64
N THR A 81 1.24 0.40 2.12
CA THR A 81 0.40 -0.58 1.43
C THR A 81 -0.05 -0.06 0.07
N LEU A 82 -0.42 1.22 0.01
CA LEU A 82 -0.71 1.95 -1.21
C LEU A 82 0.44 2.92 -1.51
N ASN A 83 1.00 2.82 -2.72
CA ASN A 83 2.10 3.68 -3.15
C ASN A 83 2.00 3.99 -4.65
N PHE A 84 2.54 5.14 -5.03
CA PHE A 84 2.59 5.57 -6.43
C PHE A 84 4.05 5.81 -6.83
N ARG A 85 4.44 5.25 -7.95
CA ARG A 85 5.76 5.43 -8.56
C ARG A 85 5.58 6.15 -9.90
N PRO A 86 5.96 7.43 -9.97
CA PRO A 86 5.91 8.20 -11.22
C PRO A 86 6.85 7.62 -12.29
N ALA A 87 6.44 7.72 -13.54
CA ALA A 87 7.27 7.34 -14.69
C ALA A 87 8.52 8.23 -14.79
N ASP A 88 9.58 7.67 -15.34
CA ASP A 88 10.81 8.34 -15.72
C ASP A 88 11.61 8.97 -14.57
N ILE A 89 11.22 8.72 -13.32
CA ILE A 89 11.94 9.18 -12.13
C ILE A 89 12.67 8.01 -11.50
N PRO A 90 14.01 7.97 -11.55
CA PRO A 90 14.77 6.89 -10.94
C PRO A 90 14.70 6.93 -9.42
N PHE A 91 14.44 5.77 -8.81
CA PHE A 91 14.47 5.62 -7.37
C PHE A 91 15.18 4.33 -6.97
N GLU A 92 15.83 4.38 -5.83
CA GLU A 92 16.49 3.22 -5.23
C GLU A 92 15.51 2.54 -4.29
N VAL A 93 15.37 1.23 -4.42
CA VAL A 93 14.49 0.42 -3.58
C VAL A 93 15.27 -0.68 -2.87
N ARG A 94 14.94 -0.89 -1.59
CA ARG A 94 15.39 -2.03 -0.78
C ARG A 94 14.20 -2.88 -0.45
N VAL A 95 14.31 -4.18 -0.72
CA VAL A 95 13.30 -5.16 -0.33
C VAL A 95 13.93 -6.23 0.54
N SER A 96 13.21 -6.70 1.55
CA SER A 96 13.55 -7.92 2.28
C SER A 96 13.11 -9.15 1.49
N GLN A 97 13.64 -10.30 1.88
CA GLN A 97 13.17 -11.58 1.36
C GLN A 97 11.70 -11.80 1.76
N GLY A 98 10.90 -12.38 0.86
CA GLY A 98 9.52 -12.72 1.17
C GLY A 98 8.63 -12.95 -0.05
N LYS A 99 7.34 -13.15 0.21
CA LYS A 99 6.30 -13.30 -0.80
C LYS A 99 5.42 -12.04 -0.79
N TYR A 100 4.97 -11.64 -1.95
CA TYR A 100 4.19 -10.41 -2.06
C TYR A 100 3.13 -10.53 -3.16
N HIS A 101 1.91 -10.14 -2.84
CA HIS A 101 0.83 -10.02 -3.82
C HIS A 101 0.40 -8.55 -3.92
N THR A 102 0.16 -8.08 -5.12
CA THR A 102 -0.22 -6.69 -5.35
C THR A 102 -1.13 -6.56 -6.56
N ILE A 103 -2.02 -5.58 -6.50
CA ILE A 103 -2.65 -5.05 -7.71
C ILE A 103 -1.91 -3.79 -8.12
N ARG A 104 -1.67 -3.65 -9.41
CA ARG A 104 -0.97 -2.53 -10.05
C ARG A 104 -1.81 -1.92 -11.14
N CYS A 105 -1.89 -0.60 -11.13
CA CYS A 105 -2.42 0.18 -12.25
C CYS A 105 -1.25 0.92 -12.91
N ARG A 106 -0.92 0.52 -14.14
CA ARG A 106 0.06 1.22 -14.98
C ARG A 106 -0.69 2.21 -15.84
N PHE A 107 -0.66 3.46 -15.45
CA PHE A 107 -1.38 4.51 -16.15
C PHE A 107 -0.70 4.94 -17.42
N ASN A 108 -1.51 5.21 -18.46
CA ASN A 108 -1.05 5.92 -19.63
C ASN A 108 -0.67 7.36 -19.24
N THR A 109 0.47 7.84 -19.74
CA THR A 109 0.98 9.19 -19.43
C THR A 109 -0.04 10.27 -19.72
N LYS A 110 -0.73 10.18 -20.87
CA LYS A 110 -1.77 11.14 -21.27
C LYS A 110 -2.92 11.19 -20.26
N THR A 111 -3.37 10.05 -19.76
CA THR A 111 -4.44 9.98 -18.76
C THR A 111 -4.10 10.77 -17.49
N LEU A 112 -2.87 10.69 -17.01
CA LEU A 112 -2.41 11.43 -15.84
C LEU A 112 -2.21 12.91 -16.14
N GLN A 113 -1.67 13.26 -17.31
CA GLN A 113 -1.49 14.64 -17.74
C GLN A 113 -2.83 15.37 -17.89
N ASP A 114 -3.84 14.73 -18.46
CA ASP A 114 -5.21 15.28 -18.57
C ASP A 114 -5.84 15.57 -17.19
N LEU A 115 -5.33 14.96 -16.11
CA LEU A 115 -5.72 15.19 -14.72
C LEU A 115 -4.74 16.08 -13.94
N GLY A 116 -3.77 16.70 -14.62
CA GLY A 116 -2.81 17.63 -14.02
C GLY A 116 -1.65 16.96 -13.28
N ILE A 117 -1.40 15.66 -13.52
CA ILE A 117 -0.20 14.97 -13.00
C ILE A 117 0.85 14.90 -14.11
N THR A 118 1.78 15.84 -14.09
CA THR A 118 2.98 15.81 -14.93
C THR A 118 4.15 15.32 -14.08
N THR A 119 4.66 14.11 -14.35
CA THR A 119 5.65 13.44 -13.48
C THR A 119 6.94 14.24 -13.33
N SER A 120 7.39 14.95 -14.38
CA SER A 120 8.59 15.81 -14.35
C SER A 120 8.43 17.08 -13.51
N GLU A 121 7.21 17.46 -13.14
CA GLU A 121 6.91 18.67 -12.35
C GLU A 121 6.64 18.38 -10.88
N LEU A 122 6.69 17.10 -10.47
CA LEU A 122 6.48 16.70 -9.08
C LEU A 122 7.66 17.16 -8.21
N ASP A 123 7.35 17.90 -7.17
CA ASP A 123 8.33 18.33 -6.17
C ASP A 123 8.69 17.23 -5.15
N GLU A 124 9.70 17.47 -4.30
CA GLU A 124 10.15 16.52 -3.29
C GLU A 124 9.03 16.12 -2.32
N ALA A 125 8.14 17.06 -1.94
CA ALA A 125 7.05 16.79 -1.00
C ALA A 125 5.99 15.89 -1.63
N GLN A 126 5.66 16.12 -2.88
CA GLN A 126 4.74 15.29 -3.66
C GLN A 126 5.30 13.88 -3.87
N LEU A 127 6.58 13.77 -4.22
CA LEU A 127 7.26 12.49 -4.39
C LEU A 127 7.38 11.73 -3.07
N GLU A 128 7.68 12.40 -1.96
CA GLU A 128 7.67 11.76 -0.63
C GLU A 128 6.29 11.24 -0.25
N ALA A 129 5.23 11.98 -0.52
CA ALA A 129 3.86 11.57 -0.25
C ALA A 129 3.44 10.32 -1.06
N CYS A 130 4.09 10.07 -2.20
CA CYS A 130 3.83 8.92 -3.06
C CYS A 130 4.34 7.58 -2.49
N PHE A 131 5.27 7.58 -1.53
CA PHE A 131 5.77 6.33 -0.93
C PHE A 131 4.75 5.64 -0.04
N ASP A 132 3.89 6.40 0.63
CA ASP A 132 2.89 5.85 1.57
C ASP A 132 1.62 6.69 1.51
N ILE A 133 0.74 6.32 0.59
CA ILE A 133 -0.50 7.04 0.32
C ILE A 133 -1.56 6.64 1.34
N HIS A 134 -2.01 7.61 2.12
CA HIS A 134 -3.09 7.44 3.09
C HIS A 134 -4.39 8.03 2.53
N ALA A 135 -5.00 7.32 1.60
CA ALA A 135 -6.24 7.73 0.94
C ALA A 135 -7.25 6.57 0.90
N PRO A 136 -8.13 6.45 1.92
CA PRO A 136 -9.08 5.35 2.04
C PRO A 136 -9.93 5.12 0.77
N ARG A 137 -10.33 6.20 0.10
CA ARG A 137 -11.12 6.11 -1.13
C ARG A 137 -10.36 5.42 -2.26
N ILE A 138 -9.07 5.70 -2.40
CA ILE A 138 -8.22 5.06 -3.39
C ILE A 138 -8.01 3.59 -3.01
N GLU A 139 -7.74 3.30 -1.72
CA GLU A 139 -7.58 1.91 -1.24
C GLU A 139 -8.83 1.07 -1.50
N ASP A 140 -10.02 1.59 -1.15
CA ASP A 140 -11.30 0.90 -1.35
C ASP A 140 -11.57 0.64 -2.85
N ALA A 141 -11.30 1.64 -3.70
CA ALA A 141 -11.43 1.50 -5.14
C ALA A 141 -10.44 0.50 -5.74
N MET A 142 -9.17 0.49 -5.29
CA MET A 142 -8.15 -0.48 -5.70
C MET A 142 -8.49 -1.90 -5.23
N MET A 143 -9.07 -2.07 -4.05
CA MET A 143 -9.54 -3.37 -3.57
C MET A 143 -10.68 -3.91 -4.44
N ARG A 144 -11.65 -3.04 -4.74
CA ARG A 144 -12.75 -3.40 -5.64
C ARG A 144 -12.25 -3.73 -7.04
N LEU A 145 -11.26 -2.98 -7.53
CA LEU A 145 -10.60 -3.25 -8.80
C LEU A 145 -9.92 -4.61 -8.82
N ALA A 146 -9.25 -5.01 -7.71
CA ALA A 146 -8.63 -6.33 -7.59
C ALA A 146 -9.64 -7.46 -7.65
N ASP A 147 -10.78 -7.30 -6.98
CA ASP A 147 -11.87 -8.28 -7.02
C ASP A 147 -12.46 -8.43 -8.43
N GLU A 148 -12.63 -7.32 -9.14
CA GLU A 148 -13.20 -7.31 -10.48
C GLU A 148 -12.25 -7.92 -11.52
N VAL A 149 -10.95 -7.63 -11.42
CA VAL A 149 -9.91 -8.22 -12.30
C VAL A 149 -9.76 -9.73 -12.06
N ALA A 150 -9.91 -10.19 -10.82
CA ALA A 150 -9.84 -11.62 -10.49
C ALA A 150 -11.08 -12.40 -10.96
N ASN A 151 -12.24 -11.75 -11.08
CA ASN A 151 -13.53 -12.39 -11.35
C ASN A 151 -14.28 -11.64 -12.46
N GLN A 152 -13.68 -11.61 -13.64
CA GLN A 152 -14.22 -10.89 -14.80
C GLN A 152 -15.57 -11.43 -15.24
N SER A 153 -16.47 -10.50 -15.59
CA SER A 153 -17.79 -10.73 -16.18
C SER A 153 -17.93 -9.89 -17.46
N SER A 154 -19.07 -10.00 -18.13
CA SER A 154 -19.35 -9.23 -19.36
C SER A 154 -19.22 -7.71 -19.18
N ASP A 155 -19.51 -7.21 -17.98
CA ASP A 155 -19.58 -5.79 -17.69
C ASP A 155 -18.32 -5.25 -16.99
N SER A 156 -17.36 -6.14 -16.71
CA SER A 156 -16.13 -5.83 -15.98
C SER A 156 -15.33 -4.69 -16.61
N ALA A 157 -15.20 -4.66 -17.94
CA ALA A 157 -14.44 -3.59 -18.61
C ALA A 157 -15.01 -2.19 -18.33
N THR A 158 -16.33 -2.06 -18.28
CA THR A 158 -17.00 -0.80 -17.96
C THR A 158 -16.76 -0.40 -16.50
N LEU A 159 -16.95 -1.34 -15.58
CA LEU A 159 -16.74 -1.09 -14.15
C LEU A 159 -15.27 -0.76 -13.85
N ILE A 160 -14.33 -1.51 -14.42
CA ILE A 160 -12.89 -1.27 -14.28
C ILE A 160 -12.52 0.12 -14.81
N SER A 161 -13.05 0.52 -15.98
CA SER A 161 -12.82 1.86 -16.53
C SER A 161 -13.32 2.97 -15.60
N ALA A 162 -14.51 2.82 -15.01
CA ALA A 162 -15.07 3.77 -14.06
C ALA A 162 -14.22 3.86 -12.77
N LEU A 163 -13.77 2.70 -12.23
CA LEU A 163 -12.89 2.64 -11.06
C LEU A 163 -11.54 3.31 -11.34
N LEU A 164 -10.93 3.05 -12.50
CA LEU A 164 -9.66 3.67 -12.90
C LEU A 164 -9.79 5.20 -13.01
N THR A 165 -10.88 5.70 -13.55
CA THR A 165 -11.15 7.14 -13.62
C THR A 165 -11.26 7.74 -12.22
N THR A 166 -12.03 7.11 -11.33
CA THR A 166 -12.17 7.55 -9.94
C THR A 166 -10.83 7.55 -9.21
N ILE A 167 -10.05 6.46 -9.33
CA ILE A 167 -8.72 6.32 -8.73
C ILE A 167 -7.79 7.42 -9.24
N ALA A 168 -7.76 7.68 -10.55
CA ALA A 168 -6.87 8.67 -11.15
C ALA A 168 -7.21 10.10 -10.69
N VAL A 169 -8.51 10.44 -10.59
CA VAL A 169 -8.96 11.74 -10.07
C VAL A 169 -8.60 11.91 -8.59
N ASP A 170 -8.85 10.91 -7.76
CA ASP A 170 -8.52 10.98 -6.33
C ASP A 170 -7.01 10.99 -6.09
N LEU A 171 -6.22 10.29 -6.91
CA LEU A 171 -4.76 10.35 -6.89
C LEU A 171 -4.25 11.75 -7.26
N SER A 172 -4.81 12.37 -8.30
CA SER A 172 -4.47 13.75 -8.69
C SER A 172 -4.69 14.73 -7.54
N ARG A 173 -5.86 14.67 -6.91
CA ARG A 173 -6.18 15.51 -5.74
C ARG A 173 -5.20 15.27 -4.59
N TYR A 174 -4.91 13.99 -4.29
CA TYR A 174 -3.97 13.62 -3.23
C TYR A 174 -2.57 14.20 -3.46
N ILE A 175 -2.05 14.10 -4.69
CA ILE A 175 -0.72 14.62 -5.06
C ILE A 175 -0.73 16.16 -5.06
N HIS A 176 -1.80 16.79 -5.55
CA HIS A 176 -1.93 18.25 -5.53
C HIS A 176 -1.96 18.81 -4.10
N ASP A 177 -2.74 18.18 -3.23
CA ASP A 177 -2.82 18.56 -1.81
C ASP A 177 -1.48 18.38 -1.09
N ALA A 178 -0.64 17.43 -1.51
CA ALA A 178 0.68 17.22 -0.95
C ALA A 178 1.62 18.42 -1.15
N LYS A 179 1.50 19.15 -2.27
CA LYS A 179 2.24 20.38 -2.56
C LYS A 179 1.93 21.52 -1.58
N HIS A 180 0.69 21.58 -1.08
CA HIS A 180 0.20 22.59 -0.16
C HIS A 180 0.22 22.14 1.30
N ARG A 181 0.63 20.92 1.55
CA ARG A 181 0.91 20.44 2.91
C ARG A 181 2.23 21.04 3.39
N GLU A 182 2.22 22.32 3.73
CA GLU A 182 3.20 22.81 4.71
C GLU A 182 3.17 21.81 5.88
N LEU A 183 4.34 21.32 6.27
CA LEU A 183 4.48 20.37 7.38
C LEU A 183 3.63 20.85 8.57
N PRO A 184 2.46 20.27 8.85
CA PRO A 184 1.59 20.78 9.88
C PRO A 184 2.10 20.28 11.22
N HIS A 185 2.88 21.07 11.90
CA HIS A 185 3.37 20.74 13.22
C HIS A 185 2.61 21.44 14.35
N ARG A 186 1.30 21.68 14.17
CA ARG A 186 0.44 22.09 15.29
C ARG A 186 -0.87 21.30 15.24
N GLY A 187 -0.85 20.08 15.83
CA GLY A 187 -2.07 19.34 16.11
C GLY A 187 -1.97 17.83 16.02
N GLY A 188 -1.17 17.24 15.14
CA GLY A 188 -1.02 15.80 14.94
C GLY A 188 -0.08 15.11 15.93
N LEU A 189 0.08 13.79 15.79
CA LEU A 189 1.04 13.00 16.55
C LEU A 189 2.47 13.30 16.10
N ALA A 190 3.36 13.48 17.06
CA ALA A 190 4.79 13.61 16.76
C ALA A 190 5.30 12.34 16.01
N PRO A 191 6.28 12.47 15.09
CA PRO A 191 6.81 11.31 14.34
C PRO A 191 7.29 10.15 15.22
N ARG A 192 7.81 10.43 16.42
CA ARG A 192 8.19 9.42 17.40
C ARG A 192 6.99 8.61 17.90
N HIS A 193 5.83 9.25 18.11
CA HIS A 193 4.60 8.60 18.57
C HIS A 193 4.00 7.73 17.46
N LEU A 194 3.99 8.21 16.21
CA LEU A 194 3.58 7.41 15.07
C LEU A 194 4.43 6.14 14.93
N ARG A 195 5.76 6.26 15.08
CA ARG A 195 6.66 5.09 15.06
C ARG A 195 6.33 4.07 16.14
N LEU A 196 6.05 4.51 17.38
CA LEU A 196 5.68 3.62 18.49
C LEU A 196 4.37 2.90 18.19
N VAL A 197 3.36 3.63 17.71
CA VAL A 197 2.05 3.06 17.38
C VAL A 197 2.16 2.06 16.24
N PHE A 198 2.88 2.40 15.16
CA PHE A 198 3.06 1.50 14.02
C PHE A 198 3.87 0.26 14.39
N ALA A 199 4.94 0.41 15.16
CA ALA A 199 5.71 -0.74 15.66
C ALA A 199 4.84 -1.69 16.50
N ARG A 200 3.91 -1.16 17.29
CA ARG A 200 2.96 -1.98 18.08
C ARG A 200 1.89 -2.62 17.20
N LEU A 201 1.39 -1.93 16.19
CA LEU A 201 0.43 -2.47 15.22
C LEU A 201 1.05 -3.55 14.33
N ASP A 202 2.35 -3.50 14.08
CA ASP A 202 3.08 -4.51 13.29
C ASP A 202 3.35 -5.81 14.09
N GLN A 203 3.17 -5.83 15.41
CA GLN A 203 3.32 -7.05 16.20
C GLN A 203 2.23 -8.08 15.90
N LEU A 204 2.58 -9.36 16.00
CA LEU A 204 1.62 -10.47 15.86
C LEU A 204 0.60 -10.48 17.00
N GLY A 205 -0.58 -11.03 16.74
CA GLY A 205 -1.65 -11.16 17.70
C GLY A 205 -2.76 -10.12 17.56
N ALA A 206 -3.53 -9.95 18.62
CA ALA A 206 -4.64 -8.99 18.67
C ALA A 206 -4.14 -7.55 18.48
N PRO A 207 -4.84 -6.72 17.69
CA PRO A 207 -4.48 -5.33 17.53
C PRO A 207 -4.59 -4.58 18.87
N PRO A 208 -3.71 -3.60 19.12
CA PRO A 208 -3.79 -2.80 20.33
C PRO A 208 -5.08 -2.01 20.39
N SER A 209 -5.62 -1.86 21.58
CA SER A 209 -6.73 -0.95 21.84
C SER A 209 -6.30 0.51 21.69
N VAL A 210 -7.28 1.39 21.50
CA VAL A 210 -7.00 2.85 21.44
C VAL A 210 -6.36 3.35 22.75
N ALA A 211 -6.72 2.75 23.87
CA ALA A 211 -6.15 3.10 25.17
C ALA A 211 -4.67 2.71 25.26
N GLU A 212 -4.31 1.52 24.80
CA GLU A 212 -2.90 1.08 24.73
C GLU A 212 -2.08 1.98 23.81
N MET A 213 -2.60 2.30 22.61
CA MET A 213 -1.91 3.20 21.69
C MET A 213 -1.71 4.60 22.27
N ALA A 214 -2.71 5.13 22.97
CA ALA A 214 -2.62 6.41 23.67
C ALA A 214 -1.57 6.39 24.78
N ALA A 215 -1.55 5.31 25.58
CA ALA A 215 -0.58 5.10 26.65
C ALA A 215 0.86 5.03 26.12
N LEU A 216 1.11 4.36 25.00
CA LEU A 216 2.41 4.34 24.34
C LEU A 216 2.93 5.73 23.96
N CYS A 217 2.01 6.66 23.69
CA CYS A 217 2.33 8.04 23.35
C CYS A 217 2.37 8.99 24.56
N GLY A 218 2.02 8.50 25.76
CA GLY A 218 1.85 9.35 26.93
C GLY A 218 0.71 10.37 26.82
N LEU A 219 -0.32 10.05 26.02
CA LEU A 219 -1.44 10.94 25.73
C LEU A 219 -2.74 10.40 26.35
N SER A 220 -3.68 11.32 26.68
CA SER A 220 -5.03 10.91 26.95
C SER A 220 -5.68 10.29 25.71
N ARG A 221 -6.62 9.36 25.89
CA ARG A 221 -7.35 8.71 24.80
C ARG A 221 -7.97 9.70 23.81
N TYR A 222 -8.59 10.76 24.33
CA TYR A 222 -9.22 11.80 23.51
C TYR A 222 -8.19 12.57 22.67
N HIS A 223 -7.10 12.98 23.30
CA HIS A 223 -6.02 13.71 22.62
C HIS A 223 -5.35 12.84 21.55
N PHE A 224 -5.07 11.58 21.88
CA PHE A 224 -4.52 10.61 20.93
C PHE A 224 -5.43 10.41 19.71
N MET A 225 -6.73 10.15 19.93
CA MET A 225 -7.68 9.93 18.83
C MET A 225 -7.74 11.12 17.88
N ARG A 226 -7.76 12.34 18.41
CA ARG A 226 -7.79 13.57 17.60
C ARG A 226 -6.49 13.74 16.84
N ALA A 227 -5.35 13.66 17.52
CA ALA A 227 -4.03 13.84 16.93
C ALA A 227 -3.71 12.74 15.91
N PHE A 228 -4.09 11.49 16.17
CA PHE A 228 -3.92 10.39 15.22
C PHE A 228 -4.76 10.61 13.97
N LYS A 229 -6.06 10.95 14.11
CA LYS A 229 -6.93 11.25 12.97
C LYS A 229 -6.41 12.42 12.14
N GLU A 230 -5.85 13.44 12.79
CA GLU A 230 -5.25 14.59 12.12
C GLU A 230 -3.98 14.20 11.34
N SER A 231 -3.16 13.28 11.89
CA SER A 231 -1.93 12.81 11.23
C SER A 231 -2.19 11.80 10.11
N ILE A 232 -3.19 10.93 10.27
CA ILE A 232 -3.41 9.75 9.41
C ILE A 232 -4.66 9.89 8.53
N GLY A 233 -5.54 10.83 8.85
CA GLY A 233 -6.80 11.05 8.13
C GLY A 233 -7.96 10.19 8.61
N GLU A 234 -7.71 9.13 9.41
CA GLU A 234 -8.74 8.23 9.90
C GLU A 234 -8.58 7.89 11.39
N SER A 235 -9.60 7.28 11.99
CA SER A 235 -9.55 6.91 13.40
C SER A 235 -8.55 5.78 13.68
N PRO A 236 -7.90 5.75 14.87
CA PRO A 236 -6.98 4.67 15.25
C PRO A 236 -7.60 3.28 15.15
N SER A 237 -8.87 3.14 15.51
CA SER A 237 -9.59 1.86 15.47
C SER A 237 -9.77 1.36 14.03
N ASN A 238 -10.15 2.26 13.10
CA ASN A 238 -10.31 1.90 11.69
C ASN A 238 -8.96 1.52 11.08
N TYR A 239 -7.92 2.29 11.37
CA TYR A 239 -6.58 2.01 10.89
C TYR A 239 -6.06 0.66 11.40
N ALA A 240 -6.20 0.38 12.70
CA ALA A 240 -5.83 -0.92 13.29
C ALA A 240 -6.59 -2.08 12.65
N GLN A 241 -7.89 -1.89 12.38
CA GLN A 241 -8.72 -2.91 11.74
C GLN A 241 -8.29 -3.15 10.28
N LYS A 242 -7.91 -2.12 9.53
CA LYS A 242 -7.36 -2.27 8.17
C LYS A 242 -6.06 -3.07 8.16
N ILE A 243 -5.14 -2.77 9.07
CA ILE A 243 -3.89 -3.53 9.24
C ILE A 243 -4.20 -5.00 9.54
N LEU A 244 -5.14 -5.26 10.46
CA LEU A 244 -5.55 -6.61 10.83
C LEU A 244 -6.13 -7.37 9.63
N MET A 245 -6.99 -6.71 8.84
CA MET A 245 -7.59 -7.33 7.65
C MET A 245 -6.57 -7.54 6.52
N ALA A 246 -5.61 -6.64 6.35
CA ALA A 246 -4.50 -6.85 5.43
C ALA A 246 -3.67 -8.08 5.83
N ARG A 247 -3.40 -8.25 7.13
CA ARG A 247 -2.71 -9.42 7.68
C ARG A 247 -3.53 -10.71 7.48
N ALA A 248 -4.85 -10.63 7.72
CA ALA A 248 -5.76 -11.75 7.48
C ALA A 248 -5.71 -12.23 6.03
N ARG A 249 -5.77 -11.29 5.07
CA ARG A 249 -5.64 -11.60 3.64
C ARG A 249 -4.32 -12.29 3.32
N ALA A 250 -3.23 -11.79 3.88
CA ALA A 250 -1.91 -12.37 3.70
C ALA A 250 -1.84 -13.82 4.19
N LEU A 251 -2.32 -14.09 5.41
CA LEU A 251 -2.32 -15.43 5.99
C LEU A 251 -3.21 -16.39 5.20
N ILE A 252 -4.36 -15.93 4.72
CA ILE A 252 -5.26 -16.75 3.90
C ILE A 252 -4.63 -17.07 2.54
N ALA A 253 -3.90 -16.13 1.95
CA ALA A 253 -3.27 -16.29 0.64
C ALA A 253 -2.03 -17.19 0.70
N SER A 254 -1.26 -17.13 1.79
CA SER A 254 0.05 -17.78 1.90
C SER A 254 0.02 -19.15 2.55
N SER A 255 -1.12 -19.60 3.07
CA SER A 255 -1.19 -20.86 3.81
C SER A 255 -2.50 -21.62 3.61
N GLU A 256 -2.40 -22.96 3.67
CA GLU A 256 -3.56 -23.88 3.71
C GLU A 256 -4.12 -24.07 5.12
N ARG A 257 -3.64 -23.29 6.09
CA ARG A 257 -4.08 -23.39 7.48
C ARG A 257 -5.59 -23.23 7.62
N PRO A 258 -6.23 -23.94 8.56
CA PRO A 258 -7.64 -23.75 8.89
C PRO A 258 -7.96 -22.28 9.20
N LEU A 259 -9.06 -21.78 8.66
CA LEU A 259 -9.49 -20.39 8.91
C LEU A 259 -9.70 -20.09 10.39
N GLY A 260 -10.00 -21.13 11.21
CA GLY A 260 -10.10 -21.03 12.66
C GLY A 260 -8.79 -20.69 13.35
N GLU A 261 -7.70 -21.29 12.91
CA GLU A 261 -6.37 -20.98 13.44
C GLU A 261 -5.94 -19.57 13.09
N ILE A 262 -6.20 -19.17 11.84
CA ILE A 262 -5.94 -17.78 11.39
C ILE A 262 -6.74 -16.78 12.23
N ALA A 263 -8.03 -17.08 12.48
CA ALA A 263 -8.88 -16.24 13.32
C ALA A 263 -8.32 -16.08 14.75
N GLN A 264 -7.88 -17.19 15.37
CA GLN A 264 -7.27 -17.17 16.69
C GLN A 264 -5.96 -16.38 16.73
N GLU A 265 -5.08 -16.58 15.75
CA GLU A 265 -3.82 -15.82 15.63
C GLU A 265 -4.06 -14.32 15.50
N LEU A 266 -5.13 -13.92 14.84
CA LEU A 266 -5.55 -12.52 14.69
C LEU A 266 -6.32 -11.97 15.91
N GLY A 267 -6.48 -12.78 16.97
CA GLY A 267 -7.13 -12.36 18.21
C GLY A 267 -8.65 -12.43 18.21
N TYR A 268 -9.27 -13.13 17.26
CA TYR A 268 -10.71 -13.35 17.27
C TYR A 268 -11.11 -14.52 18.18
N THR A 269 -12.15 -14.31 18.96
CA THR A 269 -12.69 -15.33 19.87
C THR A 269 -13.54 -16.39 19.16
N SER A 270 -13.98 -16.12 17.92
CA SER A 270 -14.74 -17.08 17.12
C SER A 270 -14.55 -16.88 15.62
N ASN A 271 -14.67 -17.97 14.86
CA ASN A 271 -14.69 -17.96 13.41
C ASN A 271 -15.82 -17.10 12.81
N ALA A 272 -16.95 -17.06 13.48
CA ALA A 272 -18.09 -16.26 13.03
C ALA A 272 -17.78 -14.75 13.12
N ALA A 273 -17.19 -14.31 14.24
CA ALA A 273 -16.77 -12.93 14.43
C ALA A 273 -15.70 -12.51 13.39
N PHE A 274 -14.70 -13.39 13.17
CA PHE A 274 -13.69 -13.18 12.15
C PHE A 274 -14.32 -13.08 10.75
N SER A 275 -15.16 -14.03 10.36
CA SER A 275 -15.79 -14.06 9.04
C SER A 275 -16.67 -12.84 8.79
N ALA A 276 -17.41 -12.38 9.79
CA ALA A 276 -18.22 -11.18 9.72
C ALA A 276 -17.36 -9.91 9.56
N ALA A 277 -16.30 -9.78 10.34
CA ALA A 277 -15.35 -8.66 10.24
C ALA A 277 -14.63 -8.66 8.88
N PHE A 278 -14.14 -9.80 8.44
CA PHE A 278 -13.46 -9.95 7.16
C PHE A 278 -14.38 -9.60 5.99
N ARG A 279 -15.63 -10.13 5.99
CA ARG A 279 -16.61 -9.81 4.93
C ARG A 279 -16.96 -8.33 4.90
N ARG A 280 -17.08 -7.67 6.05
CA ARG A 280 -17.37 -6.23 6.14
C ARG A 280 -16.26 -5.38 5.52
N HIS A 281 -15.00 -5.79 5.71
CA HIS A 281 -13.84 -5.03 5.24
C HIS A 281 -13.34 -5.43 3.85
N CYS A 282 -13.55 -6.69 3.45
CA CYS A 282 -13.03 -7.25 2.20
C CYS A 282 -14.12 -7.56 1.18
N GLY A 283 -15.40 -7.27 1.48
CA GLY A 283 -16.54 -7.53 0.61
C GLY A 283 -16.96 -9.00 0.52
N ARG A 284 -16.05 -9.95 0.82
CA ARG A 284 -16.24 -11.41 0.68
C ARG A 284 -15.88 -12.16 1.95
N SER A 285 -16.40 -13.38 2.10
CA SER A 285 -16.00 -14.24 3.21
C SER A 285 -14.55 -14.74 3.06
N PRO A 286 -13.85 -15.08 4.17
CA PRO A 286 -12.51 -15.65 4.12
C PRO A 286 -12.40 -16.88 3.23
N ARG A 287 -13.43 -17.74 3.22
CA ARG A 287 -13.51 -18.93 2.38
C ARG A 287 -13.61 -18.60 0.90
N ALA A 288 -14.47 -17.63 0.53
CA ALA A 288 -14.59 -17.15 -0.84
C ALA A 288 -13.30 -16.45 -1.31
N TRP A 289 -12.67 -15.68 -0.42
CA TRP A 289 -11.38 -15.05 -0.71
C TRP A 289 -10.31 -16.10 -1.04
N ARG A 290 -10.16 -17.15 -0.22
CA ARG A 290 -9.22 -18.25 -0.47
C ARG A 290 -9.49 -18.98 -1.79
N ALA A 291 -10.76 -19.20 -2.12
CA ALA A 291 -11.12 -19.86 -3.36
C ALA A 291 -10.77 -19.06 -4.63
N CYS A 292 -10.76 -17.73 -4.54
CA CYS A 292 -10.37 -16.85 -5.64
C CYS A 292 -8.84 -16.78 -5.88
N LEU A 293 -8.05 -17.28 -4.94
CA LEU A 293 -6.57 -17.26 -5.04
C LEU A 293 -6.00 -18.60 -5.55
N ARG A 294 -6.86 -19.58 -5.74
CA ARG A 294 -6.56 -20.89 -6.33
C ARG A 294 -6.97 -20.96 -7.79
#